data_b88a036343ba179598cd30449f610aeb
#
_entry.id   b88a036343ba179598cd30449f610aeb
#
_cell.length_a   1.000
_cell.length_b   1.000
_cell.length_c   1.000
_cell.angle_alpha   90.00
_cell.angle_beta   90.00
_cell.angle_gamma   90.00
#
_symmetry.space_group_name_H-M   'P 1'
#
loop_
_entity.id
_entity.type
_entity.pdbx_description
1 polymer ?
#
loop_
_entity_poly.entity_id
_entity_poly.type
_entity_poly.pdbx_seq_one_letter_code
_entity_poly.pdbx_strand_id
1 'polypeptide(L)'
;MRVISFYLPQYYPTETNDKWYGKGFTEWTNVAKAKPLYKGHYEPHIPADLGFYDLRVAETRRAQAKMAQEYGIEAFCYWTYWFGNGVTELDGPLWDMYKD
;
A
#
# COMPACT_ATOMS: atom_id res chain seq x y z
N MET A 1 -10.98 -22.42 9.61
CA MET A 1 -10.25 -21.26 10.19
C MET A 1 -10.36 -20.06 9.25
N ARG A 2 -10.62 -18.91 9.81
CA ARG A 2 -10.70 -17.67 9.02
C ARG A 2 -9.37 -16.92 9.12
N VAL A 3 -8.81 -16.53 7.99
CA VAL A 3 -7.53 -15.78 7.95
C VAL A 3 -7.79 -14.37 7.43
N ILE A 4 -7.50 -13.38 8.26
CA ILE A 4 -7.65 -11.98 7.92
C ILE A 4 -6.27 -11.33 8.02
N SER A 5 -5.84 -10.68 6.94
CA SER A 5 -4.54 -10.03 6.87
C SER A 5 -4.68 -8.52 7.04
N PHE A 6 -3.78 -7.91 7.79
CA PHE A 6 -3.66 -6.46 7.79
C PHE A 6 -3.25 -5.99 6.41
N TYR A 7 -3.83 -4.86 5.98
CA TYR A 7 -3.57 -4.30 4.67
C TYR A 7 -3.32 -2.80 4.79
N LEU A 8 -2.17 -2.36 4.32
CA LEU A 8 -1.74 -0.97 4.38
C LEU A 8 -1.80 -0.35 2.98
N PRO A 9 -2.93 0.25 2.58
CA PRO A 9 -3.12 0.74 1.21
C PRO A 9 -2.54 2.15 1.01
N GLN A 10 -1.21 2.28 1.12
CA GLN A 10 -0.52 3.58 1.06
C GLN A 10 0.33 3.80 -0.19
N TYR A 11 0.44 2.81 -1.07
CA TYR A 11 1.39 2.84 -2.18
C TYR A 11 0.79 3.54 -3.40
N TYR A 12 0.52 4.83 -3.23
CA TYR A 12 0.06 5.72 -4.29
C TYR A 12 0.35 7.18 -3.89
N PRO A 13 0.49 8.12 -4.87
CA PRO A 13 0.75 9.51 -4.54
C PRO A 13 -0.52 10.21 -4.02
N THR A 14 -0.33 11.15 -3.09
CA THR A 14 -1.41 11.98 -2.56
C THR A 14 -0.96 13.43 -2.53
N GLU A 15 -1.93 14.35 -2.56
CA GLU A 15 -1.65 15.78 -2.44
C GLU A 15 -0.89 16.12 -1.16
N THR A 16 -1.29 15.53 -0.04
CA THR A 16 -0.66 15.78 1.25
C THR A 16 0.80 15.34 1.23
N ASN A 17 1.08 14.15 0.71
CA ASN A 17 2.45 13.65 0.62
C ASN A 17 3.28 14.45 -0.37
N ASP A 18 2.69 14.88 -1.48
CA ASP A 18 3.38 15.74 -2.46
C ASP A 18 3.83 17.04 -1.80
N LYS A 19 3.00 17.61 -0.94
CA LYS A 19 3.32 18.84 -0.21
C LYS A 19 4.48 18.67 0.77
N TRP A 20 4.53 17.55 1.51
CA TRP A 20 5.51 17.35 2.57
C TRP A 20 6.81 16.68 2.09
N TYR A 21 6.73 15.82 1.10
CA TYR A 21 7.86 14.97 0.68
C TYR A 21 8.29 15.16 -0.77
N GLY A 22 7.58 16.02 -1.52
CA GLY A 22 7.86 16.26 -2.92
C GLY A 22 6.86 15.58 -3.85
N LYS A 23 6.68 16.16 -5.03
CA LYS A 23 5.71 15.67 -6.01
C LYS A 23 6.04 14.23 -6.44
N GLY A 24 5.02 13.40 -6.44
CA GLY A 24 5.16 12.00 -6.86
C GLY A 24 5.64 11.06 -5.76
N PHE A 25 5.80 11.56 -4.53
CA PHE A 25 6.21 10.69 -3.42
C PHE A 25 5.23 9.57 -3.19
N THR A 26 5.74 8.35 -3.00
CA THR A 26 4.99 7.19 -2.50
C THR A 26 5.88 6.43 -1.53
N GLU A 27 5.33 5.42 -0.88
CA GLU A 27 6.14 4.55 -0.03
C GLU A 27 7.28 3.86 -0.81
N TRP A 28 7.12 3.68 -2.12
CA TRP A 28 8.20 3.14 -2.96
C TRP A 28 9.44 4.01 -2.97
N THR A 29 9.28 5.32 -2.75
CA THR A 29 10.42 6.25 -2.68
C THR A 29 11.39 5.81 -1.59
N ASN A 30 10.88 5.47 -0.41
CA ASN A 30 11.71 4.99 0.70
C ASN A 30 12.27 3.60 0.45
N VAL A 31 11.47 2.71 -0.13
CA VAL A 31 11.92 1.37 -0.49
C VAL A 31 13.12 1.43 -1.43
N ALA A 32 13.02 2.27 -2.47
CA ALA A 32 14.08 2.38 -3.48
C ALA A 32 15.37 2.99 -2.93
N LYS A 33 15.26 3.84 -1.90
CA LYS A 33 16.42 4.46 -1.26
C LYS A 33 17.06 3.61 -0.17
N ALA A 34 16.38 2.59 0.29
CA ALA A 34 16.86 1.74 1.36
C ALA A 34 18.16 1.04 0.96
N LYS A 35 19.05 0.89 1.92
CA LYS A 35 20.33 0.22 1.72
C LYS A 35 20.74 -0.47 3.02
N PRO A 36 21.59 -1.50 2.91
CA PRO A 36 22.10 -2.18 4.10
C PRO A 36 22.79 -1.20 5.06
N LEU A 37 22.45 -1.28 6.33
CA LEU A 37 23.07 -0.46 7.37
C LEU A 37 24.19 -1.21 8.10
N TYR A 38 24.27 -2.52 7.89
CA TYR A 38 25.31 -3.37 8.45
C TYR A 38 25.49 -4.61 7.57
N LYS A 39 26.58 -5.32 7.75
CA LYS A 39 26.88 -6.53 6.97
C LYS A 39 25.80 -7.59 7.19
N GLY A 40 25.21 -8.08 6.11
CA GLY A 40 24.15 -9.09 6.15
C GLY A 40 22.75 -8.52 6.27
N HIS A 41 22.59 -7.21 6.40
CA HIS A 41 21.29 -6.56 6.40
C HIS A 41 20.65 -6.66 5.01
N TYR A 42 19.45 -7.25 4.94
CA TYR A 42 18.75 -7.41 3.67
C TYR A 42 17.97 -6.14 3.33
N GLU A 43 18.53 -5.33 2.46
CA GLU A 43 17.90 -4.11 1.94
C GLU A 43 18.50 -3.77 0.56
N PRO A 44 17.73 -3.19 -0.35
CA PRO A 44 16.29 -2.90 -0.25
C PRO A 44 15.42 -4.13 -0.51
N HIS A 45 14.16 -4.08 -0.04
CA HIS A 45 13.16 -5.10 -0.33
C HIS A 45 12.45 -4.74 -1.63
N ILE A 46 12.92 -5.30 -2.73
CA ILE A 46 12.35 -5.03 -4.05
C ILE A 46 11.11 -5.91 -4.25
N PRO A 47 10.01 -5.35 -4.74
CA PRO A 47 8.79 -6.15 -4.97
C PRO A 47 9.01 -7.23 -6.02
N ALA A 48 8.37 -8.39 -5.81
CA ALA A 48 8.51 -9.54 -6.70
C ALA A 48 7.39 -9.61 -7.74
N ASP A 49 6.17 -9.97 -7.30
CA ASP A 49 5.13 -10.41 -8.24
C ASP A 49 4.35 -9.26 -8.88
N LEU A 50 4.05 -8.20 -8.13
CA LEU A 50 3.22 -7.10 -8.62
C LEU A 50 4.01 -5.83 -8.97
N GLY A 51 5.33 -5.87 -8.81
CA GLY A 51 6.20 -4.74 -9.14
C GLY A 51 5.94 -3.51 -8.27
N PHE A 52 6.41 -2.36 -8.72
CA PHE A 52 6.19 -1.08 -8.06
C PHE A 52 4.80 -0.56 -8.42
N TYR A 53 3.80 -1.18 -7.87
CA TYR A 53 2.41 -0.94 -8.22
C TYR A 53 1.89 0.39 -7.68
N ASP A 54 0.77 0.85 -8.27
CA ASP A 54 0.05 2.04 -7.83
C ASP A 54 -1.39 1.65 -7.51
N LEU A 55 -1.81 1.90 -6.28
CA LEU A 55 -3.13 1.47 -5.82
C LEU A 55 -4.29 2.26 -6.40
N ARG A 56 -4.01 3.31 -7.18
CA ARG A 56 -5.06 3.99 -7.96
C ARG A 56 -5.56 3.12 -9.12
N VAL A 57 -4.75 2.15 -9.54
CA VAL A 57 -5.06 1.28 -10.67
C VAL A 57 -5.94 0.12 -10.20
N ALA A 58 -7.15 0.02 -10.76
CA ALA A 58 -8.12 -1.01 -10.34
C ALA A 58 -7.59 -2.43 -10.56
N GLU A 59 -6.87 -2.66 -11.65
CA GLU A 59 -6.28 -3.96 -11.96
C GLU A 59 -5.29 -4.41 -10.89
N THR A 60 -4.54 -3.47 -10.30
CA THR A 60 -3.62 -3.76 -9.21
C THR A 60 -4.39 -4.25 -7.98
N ARG A 61 -5.44 -3.55 -7.60
CA ARG A 61 -6.26 -3.92 -6.45
C ARG A 61 -6.89 -5.29 -6.63
N ARG A 62 -7.40 -5.56 -7.84
CA ARG A 62 -7.98 -6.87 -8.17
C ARG A 62 -6.94 -7.98 -8.14
N ALA A 63 -5.74 -7.71 -8.64
CA ALA A 63 -4.64 -8.68 -8.61
C ALA A 63 -4.23 -9.03 -7.18
N GLN A 64 -4.18 -8.03 -6.29
CA GLN A 64 -3.88 -8.25 -4.88
C GLN A 64 -4.95 -9.12 -4.22
N ALA A 65 -6.22 -8.81 -4.46
CA ALA A 65 -7.33 -9.58 -3.90
C ALA A 65 -7.32 -11.03 -4.38
N LYS A 66 -7.06 -11.23 -5.67
CA LYS A 66 -6.99 -12.56 -6.26
C LYS A 66 -5.84 -13.38 -5.67
N MET A 67 -4.66 -12.76 -5.56
CA MET A 67 -3.50 -13.42 -4.98
C MET A 67 -3.76 -13.83 -3.52
N ALA A 68 -4.35 -12.93 -2.74
CA ALA A 68 -4.71 -13.22 -1.36
C ALA A 68 -5.68 -14.41 -1.29
N GLN A 69 -6.69 -14.41 -2.13
CA GLN A 69 -7.67 -15.51 -2.20
C GLN A 69 -7.00 -16.84 -2.53
N GLU A 70 -6.09 -16.85 -3.49
CA GLU A 70 -5.36 -18.06 -3.90
C GLU A 70 -4.52 -18.66 -2.77
N TYR A 71 -4.06 -17.82 -1.84
CA TYR A 71 -3.25 -18.25 -0.70
C TYR A 71 -4.05 -18.38 0.61
N GLY A 72 -5.38 -18.40 0.52
CA GLY A 72 -6.24 -18.71 1.65
C GLY A 72 -6.55 -17.52 2.57
N ILE A 73 -6.26 -16.29 2.16
CA ILE A 73 -6.63 -15.11 2.92
C ILE A 73 -8.06 -14.73 2.57
N GLU A 74 -8.93 -14.69 3.58
CA GLU A 74 -10.35 -14.46 3.40
C GLU A 74 -10.70 -12.97 3.28
N ALA A 75 -9.97 -12.12 4.01
CA ALA A 75 -10.30 -10.70 4.07
C ALA A 75 -9.07 -9.86 4.39
N PHE A 76 -9.13 -8.58 4.03
CA PHE A 76 -8.15 -7.59 4.42
C PHE A 76 -8.71 -6.71 5.53
N CYS A 77 -7.89 -6.43 6.55
CA CYS A 77 -8.17 -5.44 7.57
C CYS A 77 -7.45 -4.16 7.18
N TYR A 78 -8.18 -3.18 6.66
CA TYR A 78 -7.60 -1.95 6.13
C TYR A 78 -7.08 -1.04 7.23
N TRP A 79 -5.83 -0.62 7.12
CA TRP A 79 -5.26 0.43 7.95
C TRP A 79 -5.77 1.77 7.43
N THR A 80 -6.39 2.58 8.31
CA THR A 80 -6.92 3.88 7.93
C THR A 80 -6.39 4.96 8.86
N TYR A 81 -6.32 6.19 8.35
CA TYR A 81 -5.92 7.35 9.12
C TYR A 81 -7.11 8.28 9.28
N TRP A 82 -7.54 8.50 10.52
CA TRP A 82 -8.61 9.42 10.83
C TRP A 82 -8.10 10.42 11.87
N PHE A 83 -8.12 11.70 11.50
CA PHE A 83 -7.58 12.78 12.32
C PHE A 83 -8.66 13.59 13.05
N GLY A 84 -9.90 13.15 13.03
CA GLY A 84 -11.02 13.86 13.62
C GLY A 84 -11.66 14.86 12.64
N ASN A 85 -12.80 15.40 13.01
CA ASN A 85 -13.53 16.39 12.21
C ASN A 85 -13.72 16.01 10.74
N GLY A 86 -13.86 14.71 10.46
CA GLY A 86 -14.05 14.22 9.10
C GLY A 86 -12.79 14.21 8.24
N VAL A 87 -11.63 14.48 8.82
CA VAL A 87 -10.35 14.49 8.07
C VAL A 87 -9.78 13.09 8.04
N THR A 88 -9.57 12.56 6.85
CA THR A 88 -8.91 11.26 6.62
C THR A 88 -7.78 11.43 5.64
N GLU A 89 -6.81 10.51 5.68
CA GLU A 89 -5.68 10.48 4.78
C GLU A 89 -5.45 9.08 4.22
N LEU A 90 -4.95 9.01 2.98
CA LEU A 90 -4.57 7.75 2.34
C LEU A 90 -5.72 6.73 2.28
N ASP A 91 -6.93 7.22 2.09
CA ASP A 91 -8.15 6.39 2.06
C ASP A 91 -8.72 6.16 0.66
N GLY A 92 -8.04 6.67 -0.38
CA GLY A 92 -8.48 6.51 -1.76
C GLY A 92 -8.77 5.06 -2.16
N PRO A 93 -7.81 4.13 -2.00
CA PRO A 93 -8.05 2.73 -2.35
C PRO A 93 -9.18 2.08 -1.57
N LEU A 94 -9.41 2.47 -0.32
CA LEU A 94 -10.53 1.97 0.47
C LEU A 94 -11.86 2.33 -0.19
N TRP A 95 -12.03 3.60 -0.55
CA TRP A 95 -13.26 4.06 -1.18
C TRP A 95 -13.41 3.50 -2.60
N ASP A 96 -12.31 3.39 -3.32
CA ASP A 96 -12.32 2.78 -4.66
C ASP A 96 -12.76 1.31 -4.60
N MET A 97 -12.27 0.56 -3.62
CA MET A 97 -12.70 -0.83 -3.42
C MET A 97 -14.17 -0.92 -3.02
N TYR A 98 -14.64 0.00 -2.20
CA TYR A 98 -16.04 0.04 -1.78
C TYR A 98 -16.98 0.28 -2.97
N LYS A 99 -16.56 1.09 -3.93
CA LYS A 99 -17.34 1.41 -5.12
C LYS A 99 -17.23 0.36 -6.22
N ASP A 100 -16.20 -0.43 -6.21
CA ASP A 100 -15.91 -1.43 -7.26
C ASP A 100 -16.73 -2.76 -7.04
#